data_c58f076930ed403eec37bb238ea1e84e
#
_entry.id   c58f076930ed403eec37bb238ea1e84e
#
_cell.length_a   1.000
_cell.length_b   1.000
_cell.length_c   1.000
_cell.angle_alpha   90.00
_cell.angle_beta   90.00
_cell.angle_gamma   90.00
#
_symmetry.space_group_name_H-M   'P 1'
#
loop_
_entity.id
_entity.type
_entity.pdbx_description
1 polymer ?
#
loop_
_entity_poly.entity_id
_entity_poly.type
_entity_poly.pdbx_seq_one_letter_code
_entity_poly.pdbx_strand_id
1 'polypeptide(L)'
;MRAQGYLPGEGLATALFLAIELRRPLFLEGEPGVGKTEVGSVVARWFDTPLLRLQCYEGIDAHQAIYEWDYQRQLLYLRAHDRGPGTPAVAEDELFSERFLIRRPLLQAIAGSERPGHAPPVLLIDEIDRADDEFEAFLLEILADFTVTVPEVGTFRAEVAPVVILTSNRTRDVHDALKRRAFYHWIEHPDFDREVEIVLSRVPEAGAQLARQVTAAVQSLRSMGLYKSPGVAEAIDWARALHALGRDSLDETSASRTLGAVLKFREDAERARAEIGALVDVAVSGA
;
A
#
# COMPACT_ATOMS: atom_id res chain seq x y z
N MET A 1 3.30 16.57 -1.44
CA MET A 1 3.83 15.38 -0.74
C MET A 1 4.52 15.76 0.56
N ARG A 2 5.53 16.63 0.59
CA ARG A 2 6.23 17.04 1.84
C ARG A 2 5.29 17.59 2.92
N ALA A 3 4.33 18.43 2.54
CA ALA A 3 3.32 18.96 3.47
C ALA A 3 2.42 17.87 4.11
N GLN A 4 2.39 16.67 3.53
CA GLN A 4 1.66 15.50 4.02
C GLN A 4 2.59 14.49 4.74
N GLY A 5 3.81 14.90 5.08
CA GLY A 5 4.77 14.05 5.80
C GLY A 5 5.41 12.94 4.94
N TYR A 6 5.42 13.08 3.60
CA TYR A 6 6.12 12.17 2.71
C TYR A 6 7.23 12.89 1.97
N LEU A 7 8.44 12.39 2.14
CA LEU A 7 9.64 12.92 1.49
C LEU A 7 9.89 12.14 0.18
N PRO A 8 9.49 12.69 -0.99
CA PRO A 8 9.62 11.98 -2.25
C PRO A 8 11.09 11.91 -2.69
N GLY A 9 11.48 10.82 -3.36
CA GLY A 9 12.70 10.73 -4.13
C GLY A 9 12.65 11.60 -5.37
N GLU A 10 13.81 11.66 -6.05
CA GLU A 10 13.91 12.34 -7.33
C GLU A 10 12.94 11.71 -8.35
N GLY A 11 12.25 12.55 -9.11
CA GLY A 11 11.33 12.10 -10.17
C GLY A 11 9.95 11.63 -9.72
N LEU A 12 9.76 11.15 -8.48
CA LEU A 12 8.46 10.62 -8.04
C LEU A 12 7.34 11.66 -8.13
N ALA A 13 7.61 12.90 -7.69
CA ALA A 13 6.63 13.97 -7.74
C ALA A 13 6.22 14.30 -9.19
N THR A 14 7.17 14.27 -10.12
CA THR A 14 6.93 14.48 -11.55
C THR A 14 6.13 13.32 -12.15
N ALA A 15 6.50 12.07 -11.84
CA ALA A 15 5.78 10.89 -12.31
C ALA A 15 4.33 10.88 -11.82
N LEU A 16 4.11 11.21 -10.55
CA LEU A 16 2.77 11.33 -9.97
C LEU A 16 1.96 12.45 -10.63
N PHE A 17 2.56 13.63 -10.81
CA PHE A 17 1.90 14.76 -11.49
C PHE A 17 1.44 14.37 -12.90
N LEU A 18 2.34 13.76 -13.69
CA LEU A 18 2.02 13.34 -15.04
C LEU A 18 0.97 12.23 -15.07
N ALA A 19 1.01 11.29 -14.13
CA ALA A 19 0.01 10.23 -14.02
C ALA A 19 -1.40 10.80 -13.77
N ILE A 20 -1.51 11.78 -12.87
CA ILE A 20 -2.77 12.45 -12.55
C ILE A 20 -3.26 13.28 -13.75
N GLU A 21 -2.40 14.14 -14.31
CA GLU A 21 -2.75 15.05 -15.41
C GLU A 21 -3.19 14.30 -16.68
N LEU A 22 -2.51 13.19 -16.97
CA LEU A 22 -2.79 12.38 -18.15
C LEU A 22 -3.75 11.22 -17.88
N ARG A 23 -4.31 11.14 -16.68
CA ARG A 23 -5.30 10.13 -16.24
C ARG A 23 -4.82 8.69 -16.51
N ARG A 24 -3.54 8.43 -16.22
CA ARG A 24 -2.92 7.13 -16.37
C ARG A 24 -2.53 6.57 -15.00
N PRO A 25 -2.57 5.25 -14.80
CA PRO A 25 -2.06 4.65 -13.57
C PRO A 25 -0.60 5.01 -13.34
N LEU A 26 -0.21 5.17 -12.06
CA LEU A 26 1.18 5.25 -11.62
C LEU A 26 1.61 3.87 -11.11
N PHE A 27 2.62 3.27 -11.73
CA PHE A 27 3.19 1.99 -11.33
C PHE A 27 4.49 2.21 -10.55
N LEU A 28 4.45 1.90 -9.26
CA LEU A 28 5.57 2.04 -8.32
C LEU A 28 6.19 0.68 -8.06
N GLU A 29 7.44 0.53 -8.44
CA GLU A 29 8.22 -0.67 -8.18
C GLU A 29 9.41 -0.33 -7.29
N GLY A 30 9.91 -1.29 -6.50
CA GLY A 30 11.06 -1.08 -5.61
C GLY A 30 11.13 -2.13 -4.52
N GLU A 31 12.20 -2.11 -3.74
CA GLU A 31 12.40 -3.03 -2.62
C GLU A 31 11.27 -2.93 -1.57
N PRO A 32 11.01 -4.00 -0.81
CA PRO A 32 10.10 -3.95 0.33
C PRO A 32 10.49 -2.85 1.34
N GLY A 33 9.51 -2.17 1.92
CA GLY A 33 9.75 -1.19 2.98
C GLY A 33 10.23 0.19 2.53
N VAL A 34 10.35 0.48 1.22
CA VAL A 34 10.76 1.81 0.70
C VAL A 34 9.62 2.85 0.69
N GLY A 35 8.40 2.49 1.08
CA GLY A 35 7.28 3.41 1.21
C GLY A 35 6.39 3.56 -0.03
N LYS A 36 6.32 2.56 -0.93
CA LYS A 36 5.45 2.55 -2.11
C LYS A 36 3.97 2.75 -1.76
N THR A 37 3.45 1.94 -0.86
CA THR A 37 2.05 1.98 -0.39
C THR A 37 1.67 3.33 0.23
N GLU A 38 2.61 3.99 0.91
CA GLU A 38 2.38 5.29 1.55
C GLU A 38 2.09 6.40 0.52
N VAL A 39 2.56 6.28 -0.71
CA VAL A 39 2.27 7.25 -1.78
C VAL A 39 0.76 7.38 -1.99
N GLY A 40 0.02 6.25 -2.00
CA GLY A 40 -1.44 6.27 -2.11
C GLY A 40 -2.12 7.02 -0.97
N SER A 41 -1.68 6.76 0.27
CA SER A 41 -2.18 7.44 1.46
C SER A 41 -1.93 8.95 1.43
N VAL A 42 -0.76 9.35 0.95
CA VAL A 42 -0.36 10.77 0.82
C VAL A 42 -1.21 11.48 -0.23
N VAL A 43 -1.47 10.84 -1.36
CA VAL A 43 -2.29 11.41 -2.43
C VAL A 43 -3.75 11.55 -1.97
N ALA A 44 -4.29 10.55 -1.29
CA ALA A 44 -5.64 10.59 -0.74
C ALA A 44 -5.81 11.74 0.28
N ARG A 45 -4.85 11.91 1.19
CA ARG A 45 -4.83 13.04 2.12
C ARG A 45 -4.69 14.39 1.41
N TRP A 46 -3.88 14.46 0.35
CA TRP A 46 -3.67 15.69 -0.41
C TRP A 46 -4.93 16.15 -1.13
N PHE A 47 -5.70 15.21 -1.67
CA PHE A 47 -6.96 15.50 -2.37
C PHE A 47 -8.19 15.52 -1.44
N ASP A 48 -8.02 15.24 -0.16
CA ASP A 48 -9.13 15.08 0.81
C ASP A 48 -10.20 14.10 0.28
N THR A 49 -9.73 12.92 -0.18
CA THR A 49 -10.56 11.90 -0.80
C THR A 49 -10.29 10.52 -0.17
N PRO A 50 -11.24 9.58 -0.25
CA PRO A 50 -11.02 8.22 0.26
C PRO A 50 -9.87 7.50 -0.44
N LEU A 51 -9.05 6.80 0.35
CA LEU A 51 -8.13 5.78 -0.14
C LEU A 51 -8.86 4.44 -0.22
N LEU A 52 -9.04 3.93 -1.42
CA LEU A 52 -9.59 2.61 -1.69
C LEU A 52 -8.43 1.66 -1.96
N ARG A 53 -8.21 0.70 -1.06
CA ARG A 53 -7.09 -0.24 -1.17
C ARG A 53 -7.57 -1.61 -1.61
N LEU A 54 -6.99 -2.11 -2.69
CA LEU A 54 -7.08 -3.49 -3.15
C LEU A 54 -5.74 -4.16 -2.92
N GLN A 55 -5.66 -5.04 -1.93
CA GLN A 55 -4.47 -5.85 -1.65
C GLN A 55 -4.50 -7.07 -2.55
N CYS A 56 -3.49 -7.23 -3.42
CA CYS A 56 -3.36 -8.41 -4.25
C CYS A 56 -2.77 -9.59 -3.46
N TYR A 57 -3.21 -10.79 -3.78
CA TYR A 57 -2.73 -12.06 -3.25
C TYR A 57 -2.94 -13.15 -4.29
N GLU A 58 -2.24 -14.27 -4.16
CA GLU A 58 -2.33 -15.40 -5.06
C GLU A 58 -3.76 -15.99 -5.09
N GLY A 59 -4.34 -16.11 -6.29
CA GLY A 59 -5.72 -16.57 -6.48
C GLY A 59 -6.80 -15.53 -6.19
N ILE A 60 -6.46 -14.23 -6.23
CA ILE A 60 -7.46 -13.17 -6.15
C ILE A 60 -8.42 -13.28 -7.36
N ASP A 61 -9.71 -13.37 -7.06
CA ASP A 61 -10.76 -13.43 -8.08
C ASP A 61 -11.17 -12.00 -8.50
N ALA A 62 -11.34 -11.81 -9.81
CA ALA A 62 -11.83 -10.58 -10.41
C ALA A 62 -13.17 -10.13 -9.79
N HIS A 63 -14.11 -11.05 -9.56
CA HIS A 63 -15.40 -10.74 -8.95
C HIS A 63 -15.23 -10.22 -7.53
N GLN A 64 -14.36 -10.84 -6.72
CA GLN A 64 -14.09 -10.41 -5.35
C GLN A 64 -13.45 -9.02 -5.27
N ALA A 65 -12.80 -8.55 -6.33
CA ALA A 65 -12.24 -7.21 -6.40
C ALA A 65 -13.28 -6.14 -6.80
N ILE A 66 -14.40 -6.56 -7.43
CA ILE A 66 -15.45 -5.67 -7.91
C ILE A 66 -16.59 -5.57 -6.91
N TYR A 67 -17.25 -6.70 -6.59
CA TYR A 67 -18.43 -6.74 -5.74
C TYR A 67 -18.62 -8.09 -5.05
N GLU A 68 -19.55 -8.10 -4.12
CA GLU A 68 -20.07 -9.30 -3.45
C GLU A 68 -21.55 -9.09 -3.13
N TRP A 69 -22.32 -10.15 -3.17
CA TRP A 69 -23.71 -10.09 -2.73
C TRP A 69 -23.82 -10.30 -1.22
N ASP A 70 -24.57 -9.44 -0.54
CA ASP A 70 -24.88 -9.59 0.89
C ASP A 70 -25.96 -10.67 1.10
N TYR A 71 -25.56 -11.92 0.95
CA TYR A 71 -26.45 -13.07 1.11
C TYR A 71 -27.13 -13.13 2.48
N GLN A 72 -26.44 -12.68 3.53
CA GLN A 72 -27.02 -12.67 4.87
C GLN A 72 -28.19 -11.68 4.94
N ARG A 73 -28.02 -10.50 4.39
CA ARG A 73 -29.07 -9.49 4.33
C ARG A 73 -30.21 -9.90 3.40
N GLN A 74 -29.92 -10.56 2.28
CA GLN A 74 -30.94 -11.16 1.41
C GLN A 74 -31.78 -12.19 2.15
N LEU A 75 -31.18 -13.12 2.90
CA LEU A 75 -31.86 -14.10 3.71
C LEU A 75 -32.76 -13.50 4.80
N LEU A 76 -32.25 -12.47 5.50
CA LEU A 76 -33.04 -11.73 6.49
C LEU A 76 -34.23 -11.01 5.84
N TYR A 77 -34.00 -10.44 4.66
CA TYR A 77 -35.04 -9.79 3.88
C TYR A 77 -36.13 -10.76 3.46
N LEU A 78 -35.79 -11.93 2.92
CA LEU A 78 -36.73 -13.01 2.56
C LEU A 78 -37.56 -13.45 3.76
N ARG A 79 -36.93 -13.73 4.90
CA ARG A 79 -37.63 -14.13 6.15
C ARG A 79 -38.56 -13.06 6.67
N ALA A 80 -38.19 -11.78 6.57
CA ALA A 80 -39.04 -10.68 7.01
C ALA A 80 -40.29 -10.50 6.13
N HIS A 81 -40.22 -10.93 4.86
CA HIS A 81 -41.31 -10.84 3.90
C HIS A 81 -42.14 -12.12 3.81
N ASP A 82 -41.67 -13.24 4.34
CA ASP A 82 -42.45 -14.50 4.46
C ASP A 82 -43.46 -14.38 5.62
N ARG A 83 -44.66 -13.94 5.28
CA ARG A 83 -45.76 -13.77 6.23
C ARG A 83 -46.73 -14.98 6.24
N GLY A 84 -46.35 -16.09 5.61
CA GLY A 84 -47.14 -17.31 5.55
C GLY A 84 -47.89 -17.51 4.22
N PRO A 85 -48.80 -18.51 4.15
CA PRO A 85 -49.46 -18.89 2.92
C PRO A 85 -50.24 -17.73 2.28
N GLY A 86 -49.93 -17.44 1.01
CA GLY A 86 -50.54 -16.36 0.24
C GLY A 86 -49.73 -15.08 0.16
N THR A 87 -48.59 -15.00 0.81
CA THR A 87 -47.65 -13.85 0.61
C THR A 87 -47.01 -13.97 -0.77
N PRO A 88 -47.03 -12.90 -1.61
CA PRO A 88 -46.30 -12.93 -2.88
C PRO A 88 -44.84 -13.21 -2.65
N ALA A 89 -44.24 -14.07 -3.47
CA ALA A 89 -42.81 -14.32 -3.43
C ALA A 89 -42.04 -13.01 -3.74
N VAL A 90 -40.92 -12.77 -3.03
CA VAL A 90 -40.00 -11.68 -3.37
C VAL A 90 -39.45 -11.99 -4.76
N ALA A 91 -39.46 -11.00 -5.65
CA ALA A 91 -38.90 -11.16 -6.98
C ALA A 91 -37.38 -11.32 -6.94
N GLU A 92 -36.84 -12.15 -7.82
CA GLU A 92 -35.40 -12.39 -7.91
C GLU A 92 -34.62 -11.09 -8.18
N ASP A 93 -35.12 -10.25 -9.08
CA ASP A 93 -34.54 -8.94 -9.42
C ASP A 93 -34.44 -8.01 -8.19
N GLU A 94 -35.34 -8.15 -7.21
CA GLU A 94 -35.27 -7.37 -5.98
C GLU A 94 -34.11 -7.82 -5.08
N LEU A 95 -33.79 -9.12 -5.07
CA LEU A 95 -32.69 -9.68 -4.29
C LEU A 95 -31.34 -9.33 -4.88
N PHE A 96 -31.24 -9.23 -6.20
CA PHE A 96 -30.01 -8.86 -6.93
C PHE A 96 -30.01 -7.39 -7.35
N SER A 97 -30.52 -6.52 -6.49
CA SER A 97 -30.49 -5.07 -6.67
C SER A 97 -29.31 -4.42 -5.94
N GLU A 98 -29.01 -3.16 -6.25
CA GLU A 98 -27.95 -2.39 -5.57
C GLU A 98 -28.07 -2.36 -4.05
N ARG A 99 -29.25 -2.57 -3.52
CA ARG A 99 -29.54 -2.64 -2.07
C ARG A 99 -28.74 -3.72 -1.35
N PHE A 100 -28.46 -4.82 -2.04
CA PHE A 100 -27.74 -5.99 -1.52
C PHE A 100 -26.34 -6.13 -2.11
N LEU A 101 -25.91 -5.16 -2.92
CA LEU A 101 -24.59 -5.14 -3.54
C LEU A 101 -23.56 -4.57 -2.55
N ILE A 102 -22.58 -5.38 -2.17
CA ILE A 102 -21.40 -4.91 -1.44
C ILE A 102 -20.37 -4.48 -2.47
N ARG A 103 -20.17 -3.18 -2.63
CA ARG A 103 -19.16 -2.63 -3.55
C ARG A 103 -17.77 -2.87 -2.98
N ARG A 104 -16.91 -3.54 -3.73
CA ARG A 104 -15.50 -3.77 -3.41
C ARG A 104 -14.63 -2.62 -3.98
N PRO A 105 -13.33 -2.53 -3.66
CA PRO A 105 -12.51 -1.35 -3.97
C PRO A 105 -12.55 -0.89 -5.43
N LEU A 106 -12.56 -1.80 -6.41
CA LEU A 106 -12.63 -1.42 -7.83
C LEU A 106 -13.96 -0.74 -8.17
N LEU A 107 -15.07 -1.34 -7.78
CA LEU A 107 -16.40 -0.74 -8.03
C LEU A 107 -16.59 0.54 -7.22
N GLN A 108 -16.08 0.59 -5.97
CA GLN A 108 -16.12 1.82 -5.18
C GLN A 108 -15.36 2.97 -5.86
N ALA A 109 -14.21 2.69 -6.47
CA ALA A 109 -13.43 3.70 -7.18
C ALA A 109 -14.14 4.23 -8.42
N ILE A 110 -14.84 3.36 -9.15
CA ILE A 110 -15.54 3.70 -10.38
C ILE A 110 -16.87 4.41 -10.06
N ALA A 111 -17.72 3.79 -9.23
CA ALA A 111 -19.04 4.34 -8.88
C ALA A 111 -18.96 5.51 -7.87
N GLY A 112 -17.86 5.63 -7.10
CA GLY A 112 -17.67 6.71 -6.14
C GLY A 112 -17.31 8.06 -6.76
N SER A 113 -16.98 8.07 -8.05
CA SER A 113 -16.64 9.29 -8.82
C SER A 113 -17.86 10.13 -9.23
N GLU A 114 -19.07 9.67 -8.95
CA GLU A 114 -20.34 10.30 -9.36
C GLU A 114 -20.71 11.55 -8.58
N ARG A 115 -19.84 12.08 -7.72
CA ARG A 115 -20.10 13.30 -6.94
C ARG A 115 -19.51 14.52 -7.64
N PRO A 116 -20.31 15.33 -8.34
CA PRO A 116 -19.82 16.54 -9.00
C PRO A 116 -19.14 17.49 -8.01
N GLY A 117 -17.94 17.95 -8.35
CA GLY A 117 -17.18 18.90 -7.53
C GLY A 117 -16.32 18.28 -6.42
N HIS A 118 -16.29 16.96 -6.28
CA HIS A 118 -15.36 16.29 -5.38
C HIS A 118 -14.12 15.80 -6.14
N ALA A 119 -12.98 15.74 -5.46
CA ALA A 119 -11.79 15.12 -6.02
C ALA A 119 -12.04 13.62 -6.27
N PRO A 120 -11.44 13.03 -7.32
CA PRO A 120 -11.59 11.61 -7.60
C PRO A 120 -11.01 10.76 -6.47
N PRO A 121 -11.59 9.58 -6.19
CA PRO A 121 -11.02 8.67 -5.21
C PRO A 121 -9.63 8.19 -5.65
N VAL A 122 -8.79 7.83 -4.67
CA VAL A 122 -7.51 7.20 -4.92
C VAL A 122 -7.67 5.69 -4.78
N LEU A 123 -7.39 4.96 -5.85
CA LEU A 123 -7.36 3.50 -5.89
C LEU A 123 -5.92 3.03 -5.79
N LEU A 124 -5.58 2.36 -4.71
CA LEU A 124 -4.29 1.71 -4.50
C LEU A 124 -4.44 0.20 -4.73
N ILE A 125 -3.82 -0.29 -5.80
CA ILE A 125 -3.69 -1.72 -6.10
C ILE A 125 -2.31 -2.15 -5.59
N ASP A 126 -2.30 -2.78 -4.42
CA ASP A 126 -1.08 -3.03 -3.66
C ASP A 126 -0.57 -4.46 -3.89
N GLU A 127 0.75 -4.59 -4.11
CA GLU A 127 1.45 -5.86 -4.40
C GLU A 127 0.87 -6.62 -5.62
N ILE A 128 0.71 -5.92 -6.75
CA ILE A 128 0.16 -6.52 -7.99
C ILE A 128 0.97 -7.73 -8.48
N ASP A 129 2.27 -7.78 -8.17
CA ASP A 129 3.16 -8.90 -8.45
C ASP A 129 2.79 -10.20 -7.71
N ARG A 130 1.76 -10.19 -6.85
CA ARG A 130 1.20 -11.38 -6.19
C ARG A 130 -0.08 -11.90 -6.84
N ALA A 131 -0.68 -11.13 -7.74
CA ALA A 131 -1.84 -11.56 -8.50
C ALA A 131 -1.40 -12.50 -9.65
N ASP A 132 -2.33 -13.24 -10.24
CA ASP A 132 -2.09 -14.04 -11.43
C ASP A 132 -2.28 -13.23 -12.73
N ASP A 133 -1.95 -13.85 -13.87
CA ASP A 133 -2.03 -13.20 -15.18
C ASP A 133 -3.48 -12.93 -15.61
N GLU A 134 -4.45 -13.73 -15.12
CA GLU A 134 -5.87 -13.54 -15.43
C GLU A 134 -6.39 -12.28 -14.75
N PHE A 135 -5.98 -12.04 -13.51
CA PHE A 135 -6.34 -10.82 -12.79
C PHE A 135 -5.68 -9.58 -13.40
N GLU A 136 -4.41 -9.68 -13.85
CA GLU A 136 -3.76 -8.57 -14.55
C GLU A 136 -4.46 -8.22 -15.88
N ALA A 137 -4.87 -9.23 -16.65
CA ALA A 137 -5.64 -9.02 -17.89
C ALA A 137 -6.99 -8.35 -17.61
N PHE A 138 -7.68 -8.76 -16.55
CA PHE A 138 -8.91 -8.15 -16.08
C PHE A 138 -8.71 -6.68 -15.67
N LEU A 139 -7.64 -6.37 -14.92
CA LEU A 139 -7.30 -4.98 -14.58
C LEU A 139 -7.03 -4.12 -15.81
N LEU A 140 -6.37 -4.68 -16.83
CA LEU A 140 -6.12 -3.98 -18.08
C LEU A 140 -7.41 -3.52 -18.77
N GLU A 141 -8.45 -4.35 -18.72
CA GLU A 141 -9.77 -4.01 -19.29
C GLU A 141 -10.42 -2.87 -18.50
N ILE A 142 -10.49 -3.00 -17.18
CA ILE A 142 -11.12 -1.98 -16.31
C ILE A 142 -10.38 -0.63 -16.37
N LEU A 143 -9.06 -0.65 -16.31
CA LEU A 143 -8.25 0.56 -16.30
C LEU A 143 -8.19 1.28 -17.66
N ALA A 144 -8.66 0.64 -18.74
CA ALA A 144 -8.75 1.27 -20.05
C ALA A 144 -9.84 2.35 -20.08
N ASP A 145 -11.03 2.01 -19.59
CA ASP A 145 -12.23 2.84 -19.74
C ASP A 145 -12.88 3.22 -18.41
N PHE A 146 -12.33 2.73 -17.29
CA PHE A 146 -12.90 2.85 -15.94
C PHE A 146 -14.39 2.46 -15.90
N THR A 147 -14.67 1.29 -16.49
CA THR A 147 -16.01 0.75 -16.63
C THR A 147 -16.05 -0.66 -16.06
N VAL A 148 -17.11 -0.97 -15.32
CA VAL A 148 -17.38 -2.29 -14.74
C VAL A 148 -18.84 -2.65 -14.93
N THR A 149 -19.11 -3.88 -15.36
CA THR A 149 -20.48 -4.41 -15.48
C THR A 149 -20.75 -5.41 -14.37
N VAL A 150 -21.82 -5.18 -13.61
CA VAL A 150 -22.42 -6.14 -12.69
C VAL A 150 -23.65 -6.71 -13.40
N PRO A 151 -23.69 -7.98 -13.76
CA PRO A 151 -24.68 -8.55 -14.68
C PRO A 151 -26.14 -8.21 -14.32
N GLU A 152 -26.49 -8.29 -13.03
CA GLU A 152 -27.88 -8.14 -12.56
C GLU A 152 -28.25 -6.66 -12.30
N VAL A 153 -27.25 -5.77 -12.17
CA VAL A 153 -27.46 -4.35 -11.81
C VAL A 153 -27.26 -3.42 -13.02
N GLY A 154 -26.23 -3.72 -13.82
CA GLY A 154 -25.88 -2.90 -14.97
C GLY A 154 -24.42 -2.46 -15.01
N THR A 155 -24.12 -1.49 -15.86
CA THR A 155 -22.77 -1.01 -16.12
C THR A 155 -22.53 0.30 -15.35
N PHE A 156 -21.47 0.30 -14.57
CA PHE A 156 -20.95 1.48 -13.88
C PHE A 156 -19.78 2.04 -14.67
N ARG A 157 -19.76 3.35 -14.85
CA ARG A 157 -18.67 4.07 -15.52
C ARG A 157 -18.26 5.27 -14.69
N ALA A 158 -16.96 5.45 -14.49
CA ALA A 158 -16.46 6.61 -13.77
C ALA A 158 -16.70 7.91 -14.57
N GLU A 159 -17.36 8.89 -13.98
CA GLU A 159 -17.49 10.23 -14.56
C GLU A 159 -16.16 10.98 -14.54
N VAL A 160 -15.41 10.81 -13.44
CA VAL A 160 -14.04 11.30 -13.27
C VAL A 160 -13.16 10.11 -12.99
N ALA A 161 -12.12 9.92 -13.81
CA ALA A 161 -11.18 8.80 -13.62
C ALA A 161 -10.56 8.84 -12.22
N PRO A 162 -10.56 7.72 -11.45
CA PRO A 162 -9.87 7.65 -10.18
C PRO A 162 -8.35 7.81 -10.38
N VAL A 163 -7.66 8.31 -9.34
CA VAL A 163 -6.20 8.28 -9.32
C VAL A 163 -5.77 6.86 -8.95
N VAL A 164 -5.16 6.15 -9.90
CA VAL A 164 -4.75 4.76 -9.72
C VAL A 164 -3.26 4.66 -9.45
N ILE A 165 -2.91 3.98 -8.37
CA ILE A 165 -1.53 3.67 -8.00
C ILE A 165 -1.41 2.16 -7.87
N LEU A 166 -0.47 1.56 -8.63
CA LEU A 166 -0.10 0.16 -8.52
C LEU A 166 1.25 0.06 -7.81
N THR A 167 1.41 -0.92 -6.94
CA THR A 167 2.71 -1.20 -6.30
C THR A 167 3.17 -2.61 -6.60
N SER A 168 4.48 -2.82 -6.69
CA SER A 168 5.13 -4.12 -6.86
C SER A 168 6.41 -4.19 -6.03
N ASN A 169 6.64 -5.35 -5.41
CA ASN A 169 7.92 -5.71 -4.76
C ASN A 169 8.82 -6.51 -5.69
N ARG A 170 8.37 -6.71 -6.94
CA ARG A 170 9.09 -7.47 -7.95
C ARG A 170 9.35 -8.93 -7.55
N THR A 171 8.42 -9.54 -6.84
CA THR A 171 8.48 -10.98 -6.51
C THR A 171 8.26 -11.84 -7.75
N ARG A 172 7.52 -11.33 -8.74
CA ARG A 172 7.40 -11.83 -10.10
C ARG A 172 7.30 -10.65 -11.08
N ASP A 173 7.57 -10.90 -12.34
CA ASP A 173 7.37 -9.88 -13.38
C ASP A 173 5.88 -9.65 -13.64
N VAL A 174 5.48 -8.39 -13.64
CA VAL A 174 4.13 -7.94 -14.01
C VAL A 174 4.06 -7.82 -15.52
N HIS A 175 2.93 -8.18 -16.11
CA HIS A 175 2.73 -8.23 -17.55
C HIS A 175 3.02 -6.88 -18.24
N ASP A 176 3.80 -6.91 -19.31
CA ASP A 176 4.23 -5.71 -20.05
C ASP A 176 3.08 -4.80 -20.48
N ALA A 177 1.91 -5.37 -20.80
CA ALA A 177 0.75 -4.60 -21.24
C ALA A 177 0.27 -3.64 -20.14
N LEU A 178 0.33 -4.06 -18.87
CA LEU A 178 -0.04 -3.22 -17.72
C LEU A 178 1.00 -2.11 -17.51
N LYS A 179 2.29 -2.46 -17.56
CA LYS A 179 3.40 -1.49 -17.46
C LYS A 179 3.33 -0.41 -18.54
N ARG A 180 3.03 -0.77 -19.79
CA ARG A 180 2.92 0.17 -20.93
C ARG A 180 1.77 1.17 -20.79
N ARG A 181 0.72 0.83 -20.04
CA ARG A 181 -0.43 1.73 -19.79
C ARG A 181 -0.22 2.65 -18.59
N ALA A 182 0.79 2.38 -17.75
CA ALA A 182 1.10 3.13 -16.55
C ALA A 182 2.30 4.08 -16.76
N PHE A 183 2.39 5.10 -15.92
CA PHE A 183 3.66 5.79 -15.66
C PHE A 183 4.46 4.93 -14.70
N TYR A 184 5.67 4.56 -15.09
CA TYR A 184 6.56 3.73 -14.29
C TYR A 184 7.50 4.59 -13.47
N HIS A 185 7.68 4.24 -12.19
CA HIS A 185 8.69 4.85 -11.35
C HIS A 185 9.26 3.82 -10.37
N TRP A 186 10.58 3.69 -10.38
CA TRP A 186 11.31 2.88 -9.41
C TRP A 186 11.59 3.71 -8.16
N ILE A 187 11.21 3.19 -6.98
CA ILE A 187 11.51 3.81 -5.69
C ILE A 187 12.72 3.12 -5.09
N GLU A 188 13.83 3.86 -5.00
CA GLU A 188 15.04 3.42 -4.34
C GLU A 188 14.98 3.62 -2.83
N HIS A 189 15.88 2.92 -2.11
CA HIS A 189 16.15 3.29 -0.73
C HIS A 189 16.62 4.75 -0.68
N PRO A 190 16.19 5.53 0.31
CA PRO A 190 16.66 6.89 0.48
C PRO A 190 18.15 6.91 0.80
N ASP A 191 18.83 7.98 0.41
CA ASP A 191 20.17 8.27 0.93
C ASP A 191 20.13 8.48 2.45
N PHE A 192 21.32 8.56 3.06
CA PHE A 192 21.43 8.65 4.53
C PHE A 192 20.67 9.84 5.11
N ASP A 193 20.90 11.04 4.61
CA ASP A 193 20.32 12.26 5.19
C ASP A 193 18.81 12.29 5.04
N ARG A 194 18.29 11.84 3.91
CA ARG A 194 16.86 11.71 3.68
C ARG A 194 16.22 10.62 4.53
N GLU A 195 16.90 9.49 4.76
CA GLU A 195 16.38 8.44 5.64
C GLU A 195 16.33 8.94 7.10
N VAL A 196 17.35 9.67 7.57
CA VAL A 196 17.32 10.35 8.87
C VAL A 196 16.15 11.33 8.97
N GLU A 197 15.91 12.16 7.94
CA GLU A 197 14.78 13.08 7.89
C GLU A 197 13.45 12.33 7.97
N ILE A 198 13.33 11.18 7.28
CA ILE A 198 12.13 10.33 7.35
C ILE A 198 11.94 9.77 8.77
N VAL A 199 12.97 9.21 9.38
CA VAL A 199 12.90 8.68 10.74
C VAL A 199 12.47 9.76 11.73
N LEU A 200 13.10 10.95 11.67
CA LEU A 200 12.74 12.09 12.52
C LEU A 200 11.32 12.58 12.30
N SER A 201 10.84 12.61 11.07
CA SER A 201 9.46 13.02 10.76
C SER A 201 8.42 12.06 11.32
N ARG A 202 8.78 10.77 11.49
CA ARG A 202 7.88 9.70 11.97
C ARG A 202 8.04 9.40 13.46
N VAL A 203 9.18 9.72 14.04
CA VAL A 203 9.52 9.50 15.46
C VAL A 203 10.30 10.73 15.97
N PRO A 204 9.66 11.92 16.05
CA PRO A 204 10.34 13.14 16.49
C PRO A 204 10.93 13.01 17.91
N GLU A 205 10.29 12.17 18.75
CA GLU A 205 10.67 11.93 20.14
C GLU A 205 12.03 11.21 20.27
N ALA A 206 12.45 10.47 19.25
CA ALA A 206 13.74 9.75 19.26
C ALA A 206 14.96 10.69 19.25
N GLY A 207 14.76 11.94 18.79
CA GLY A 207 15.84 12.91 18.70
C GLY A 207 16.81 12.63 17.52
N ALA A 208 17.59 13.66 17.17
CA ALA A 208 18.43 13.61 15.98
C ALA A 208 19.57 12.59 16.10
N GLN A 209 20.15 12.43 17.29
CA GLN A 209 21.27 11.49 17.51
C GLN A 209 20.82 10.05 17.29
N LEU A 210 19.76 9.62 17.94
CA LEU A 210 19.26 8.23 17.81
C LEU A 210 18.80 7.96 16.37
N ALA A 211 18.11 8.92 15.72
CA ALA A 211 17.68 8.77 14.33
C ALA A 211 18.86 8.53 13.38
N ARG A 212 19.95 9.31 13.51
CA ARG A 212 21.19 9.13 12.72
C ARG A 212 21.84 7.78 12.98
N GLN A 213 21.96 7.38 14.26
CA GLN A 213 22.58 6.11 14.64
C GLN A 213 21.76 4.91 14.12
N VAL A 214 20.44 4.93 14.25
CA VAL A 214 19.56 3.87 13.71
C VAL A 214 19.69 3.81 12.20
N THR A 215 19.68 4.95 11.51
CA THR A 215 19.84 4.99 10.04
C THR A 215 21.18 4.41 9.61
N ALA A 216 22.29 4.79 10.26
CA ALA A 216 23.62 4.26 9.94
C ALA A 216 23.70 2.74 10.17
N ALA A 217 23.14 2.26 11.29
CA ALA A 217 23.06 0.83 11.59
C ALA A 217 22.20 0.07 10.55
N VAL A 218 21.05 0.60 10.14
CA VAL A 218 20.19 -0.02 9.12
C VAL A 218 20.90 -0.08 7.78
N GLN A 219 21.61 0.98 7.37
CA GLN A 219 22.39 0.97 6.13
C GLN A 219 23.54 -0.05 6.17
N SER A 220 24.21 -0.18 7.33
CA SER A 220 25.21 -1.21 7.54
C SER A 220 24.59 -2.62 7.43
N LEU A 221 23.44 -2.86 8.06
CA LEU A 221 22.72 -4.13 7.94
C LEU A 221 22.38 -4.47 6.48
N ARG A 222 21.97 -3.50 5.66
CA ARG A 222 21.70 -3.72 4.22
C ARG A 222 22.93 -4.21 3.46
N SER A 223 24.11 -3.80 3.86
CA SER A 223 25.38 -4.22 3.23
C SER A 223 25.87 -5.60 3.66
N MET A 224 25.30 -6.19 4.70
CA MET A 224 25.74 -7.49 5.26
C MET A 224 25.29 -8.71 4.43
N GLY A 225 24.53 -8.52 3.33
CA GLY A 225 24.04 -9.63 2.51
C GLY A 225 23.07 -10.54 3.27
N LEU A 226 22.13 -9.95 3.98
CA LEU A 226 21.07 -10.62 4.72
C LEU A 226 20.06 -11.28 3.77
N TYR A 227 19.36 -12.31 4.26
CA TYR A 227 18.28 -12.94 3.52
C TYR A 227 17.17 -11.93 3.18
N LYS A 228 16.84 -11.05 4.15
CA LYS A 228 15.93 -9.95 3.93
C LYS A 228 16.51 -8.65 4.51
N SER A 229 16.93 -7.76 3.63
CA SER A 229 17.43 -6.45 4.03
C SER A 229 16.32 -5.58 4.65
N PRO A 230 16.61 -4.85 5.74
CA PRO A 230 15.63 -3.97 6.37
C PRO A 230 15.33 -2.75 5.50
N GLY A 231 14.04 -2.38 5.41
CA GLY A 231 13.60 -1.16 4.74
C GLY A 231 13.54 0.05 5.68
N VAL A 232 12.99 1.15 5.16
CA VAL A 232 12.78 2.38 5.94
C VAL A 232 11.73 2.18 7.05
N ALA A 233 10.74 1.33 6.81
CA ALA A 233 9.72 1.00 7.82
C ALA A 233 10.37 0.35 9.06
N GLU A 234 11.29 -0.58 8.85
CA GLU A 234 12.03 -1.24 9.92
C GLU A 234 12.94 -0.26 10.66
N ALA A 235 13.54 0.72 9.97
CA ALA A 235 14.32 1.80 10.63
C ALA A 235 13.43 2.64 11.56
N ILE A 236 12.24 3.02 11.11
CA ILE A 236 11.25 3.75 11.92
C ILE A 236 10.83 2.93 13.14
N ASP A 237 10.53 1.65 12.95
CA ASP A 237 10.10 0.76 14.02
C ASP A 237 11.23 0.52 15.05
N TRP A 238 12.47 0.45 14.58
CA TRP A 238 13.62 0.31 15.48
C TRP A 238 13.87 1.57 16.32
N ALA A 239 13.78 2.75 15.70
CA ALA A 239 13.85 4.03 16.41
C ALA A 239 12.76 4.14 17.50
N ARG A 240 11.51 3.75 17.17
CA ARG A 240 10.41 3.70 18.14
C ARG A 240 10.68 2.73 19.28
N ALA A 241 11.17 1.52 18.99
CA ALA A 241 11.48 0.51 19.99
C ALA A 241 12.56 0.98 20.97
N LEU A 242 13.62 1.59 20.46
CA LEU A 242 14.70 2.14 21.27
C LEU A 242 14.21 3.30 22.14
N HIS A 243 13.46 4.24 21.58
CA HIS A 243 12.86 5.34 22.33
C HIS A 243 11.91 4.84 23.43
N ALA A 244 11.06 3.84 23.12
CA ALA A 244 10.15 3.23 24.12
C ALA A 244 10.90 2.56 25.28
N LEU A 245 12.16 2.15 25.07
CA LEU A 245 13.06 1.64 26.12
C LEU A 245 13.82 2.76 26.85
N GLY A 246 13.50 4.03 26.57
CA GLY A 246 14.18 5.19 27.16
C GLY A 246 15.62 5.36 26.70
N ARG A 247 15.92 4.98 25.45
CA ARG A 247 17.26 5.10 24.88
C ARG A 247 17.32 6.30 23.93
N ASP A 248 18.29 7.18 24.21
CA ASP A 248 18.59 8.36 23.38
C ASP A 248 19.79 8.11 22.43
N SER A 249 20.42 6.94 22.55
CA SER A 249 21.54 6.48 21.73
C SER A 249 21.55 4.98 21.57
N LEU A 250 22.18 4.50 20.50
CA LEU A 250 22.37 3.08 20.23
C LEU A 250 23.64 2.57 20.90
N ASP A 251 23.52 1.54 21.74
CA ASP A 251 24.61 0.77 22.33
C ASP A 251 24.46 -0.72 22.00
N GLU A 252 25.52 -1.53 22.19
CA GLU A 252 25.50 -2.97 21.86
C GLU A 252 24.39 -3.73 22.58
N THR A 253 24.13 -3.38 23.84
CA THR A 253 23.11 -4.06 24.65
C THR A 253 21.71 -3.77 24.12
N SER A 254 21.39 -2.50 23.87
CA SER A 254 20.09 -2.07 23.34
C SER A 254 19.89 -2.56 21.91
N ALA A 255 20.94 -2.48 21.07
CA ALA A 255 20.92 -3.00 19.71
C ALA A 255 20.62 -4.49 19.69
N SER A 256 21.39 -5.32 20.44
CA SER A 256 21.20 -6.77 20.49
C SER A 256 19.80 -7.19 20.98
N ARG A 257 19.25 -6.47 21.95
CA ARG A 257 17.91 -6.75 22.51
C ARG A 257 16.77 -6.37 21.57
N THR A 258 17.00 -5.41 20.67
CA THR A 258 15.96 -4.85 19.79
C THR A 258 16.11 -5.25 18.33
N LEU A 259 17.07 -6.13 17.98
CA LEU A 259 17.24 -6.65 16.60
C LEU A 259 15.95 -7.20 16.00
N GLY A 260 15.04 -7.76 16.79
CA GLY A 260 13.73 -8.24 16.31
C GLY A 260 12.79 -7.12 15.80
N ALA A 261 13.07 -5.85 16.13
CA ALA A 261 12.34 -4.75 15.54
C ALA A 261 12.73 -4.54 14.04
N VAL A 262 14.00 -4.78 13.71
CA VAL A 262 14.56 -4.49 12.40
C VAL A 262 14.75 -5.73 11.53
N LEU A 263 15.05 -6.91 12.12
CA LEU A 263 15.25 -8.17 11.42
C LEU A 263 14.15 -9.17 11.74
N LYS A 264 13.63 -9.84 10.70
CA LYS A 264 12.48 -10.75 10.81
C LYS A 264 12.84 -12.22 10.58
N PHE A 265 14.12 -12.52 10.29
CA PHE A 265 14.64 -13.86 10.11
C PHE A 265 15.68 -14.15 11.18
N ARG A 266 15.64 -15.39 11.70
CA ARG A 266 16.54 -15.83 12.78
C ARG A 266 18.00 -15.76 12.33
N GLU A 267 18.28 -16.26 11.13
CA GLU A 267 19.61 -16.32 10.55
C GLU A 267 20.23 -14.92 10.38
N ASP A 268 19.41 -13.97 9.93
CA ASP A 268 19.83 -12.57 9.80
C ASP A 268 20.13 -11.96 11.17
N ALA A 269 19.29 -12.24 12.17
CA ALA A 269 19.49 -11.76 13.54
C ALA A 269 20.73 -12.38 14.22
N GLU A 270 21.03 -13.67 13.98
CA GLU A 270 22.23 -14.35 14.47
C GLU A 270 23.49 -13.76 13.83
N ARG A 271 23.45 -13.49 12.50
CA ARG A 271 24.55 -12.83 11.77
C ARG A 271 24.82 -11.42 12.26
N ALA A 272 23.77 -10.60 12.38
CA ALA A 272 23.88 -9.22 12.90
C ALA A 272 24.38 -9.22 14.35
N ARG A 273 23.97 -10.18 15.19
CA ARG A 273 24.42 -10.30 16.58
C ARG A 273 25.90 -10.64 16.68
N ALA A 274 26.42 -11.45 15.76
CA ALA A 274 27.85 -11.78 15.74
C ALA A 274 28.74 -10.55 15.42
N GLU A 275 28.19 -9.56 14.72
CA GLU A 275 28.88 -8.34 14.30
C GLU A 275 28.37 -7.09 15.02
N ILE A 276 27.68 -7.25 16.18
CA ILE A 276 26.94 -6.18 16.84
C ILE A 276 27.87 -5.00 17.25
N GLY A 277 29.09 -5.27 17.70
CA GLY A 277 30.05 -4.25 18.07
C GLY A 277 30.44 -3.38 16.87
N ALA A 278 30.78 -4.00 15.74
CA ALA A 278 31.11 -3.27 14.51
C ALA A 278 29.91 -2.47 13.99
N LEU A 279 28.70 -3.02 14.10
CA LEU A 279 27.46 -2.33 13.72
C LEU A 279 27.26 -1.04 14.55
N VAL A 280 27.45 -1.13 15.86
CA VAL A 280 27.33 0.03 16.77
C VAL A 280 28.45 1.04 16.56
N ASP A 281 29.67 0.59 16.35
CA ASP A 281 30.82 1.48 16.05
C ASP A 281 30.57 2.31 14.79
N VAL A 282 30.06 1.69 13.70
CA VAL A 282 29.66 2.40 12.49
C VAL A 282 28.51 3.38 12.76
N ALA A 283 27.53 2.98 13.56
CA ALA A 283 26.39 3.82 13.91
C ALA A 283 26.79 5.05 14.73
N VAL A 284 27.74 4.92 15.62
CA VAL A 284 28.22 6.02 16.50
C VAL A 284 29.20 6.95 15.75
N SER A 285 30.08 6.40 14.91
CA SER A 285 31.07 7.19 14.16
C SER A 285 30.50 7.86 12.91
N GLY A 286 29.43 7.32 12.33
CA GLY A 286 28.74 7.86 11.16
C GLY A 286 27.60 8.85 11.50
N ALA A 287 27.31 9.05 12.77
CA ALA A 287 26.25 9.95 13.27
C ALA A 287 26.86 11.33 13.68
#